data_f884ec4aeeb6b68766cfceeb4a1ebf96
#
_entry.id   f884ec4aeeb6b68766cfceeb4a1ebf96
#
_cell.length_a   1.000
_cell.length_b   1.000
_cell.length_c   1.000
_cell.angle_alpha   90.00
_cell.angle_beta   90.00
_cell.angle_gamma   90.00
#
_symmetry.space_group_name_H-M   'P 1'
#
loop_
_entity.id
_entity.type
_entity.pdbx_description
1 polymer ?
#
loop_
_entity_poly.entity_id
_entity_poly.type
_entity_poly.pdbx_seq_one_letter_code
_entity_poly.pdbx_strand_id
1 'polypeptide(L)'
;MKLNYLAILVFIILTACSGCGKGELHNSSEENEQQNSQQSIQEESESLAEGYRELYEKAVQENTLDTPGLQQKIIKYFANKGYAAVDRDNQMDMVHSELGEEFCEKAEQEKKAEVTIFSTMTGGNFIRYDMKTDLGKINVIVSSLEWKDGNPKSDYYHEFEAYTWKYTDKGYFFVEEYHPSGYDGAPGQTGFRVKPLDKTCRELNQTYVAPIGYEWNNMLIIDWNEHDYSNLEFYDLYERMYRMKYGMDVPFQSEYEGEEYEVPKAEFEEVLQTYFQISTEDIEKNTVYNPERQTYRYRSRGRYGYELPYEPYPEVVSYEEQEDGTIKLLVEAVWVIKELDQAICSELVVRPLENGQFQYISNKVIYSDESASAKWYMPRLSDEEWEKYYR
;
A
#
# COMPACT_ATOMS: atom_id res chain seq x y z
N MET A 1 2.06 1.53 -27.16
CA MET A 1 2.92 0.36 -26.94
C MET A 1 2.51 -0.23 -25.60
N LYS A 2 2.04 -1.49 -25.56
CA LYS A 2 1.47 -2.08 -24.35
C LYS A 2 2.63 -2.43 -23.41
N LEU A 3 2.72 -1.78 -22.27
CA LEU A 3 3.60 -2.19 -21.18
C LEU A 3 2.90 -3.30 -20.41
N ASN A 4 3.45 -4.50 -20.50
CA ASN A 4 3.07 -5.62 -19.67
C ASN A 4 3.70 -5.41 -18.29
N TYR A 5 2.88 -5.18 -17.29
CA TYR A 5 3.31 -5.31 -15.90
C TYR A 5 3.70 -6.76 -15.66
N LEU A 6 4.97 -6.94 -15.33
CA LEU A 6 5.56 -8.24 -15.02
C LEU A 6 5.00 -8.70 -13.67
N ALA A 7 4.05 -9.63 -13.73
CA ALA A 7 3.65 -10.37 -12.54
C ALA A 7 4.89 -11.13 -12.04
N ILE A 8 5.34 -10.83 -10.84
CA ILE A 8 6.40 -11.60 -10.18
C ILE A 8 5.83 -12.96 -9.84
N LEU A 9 6.12 -13.92 -10.70
CA LEU A 9 5.78 -15.32 -10.51
C LEU A 9 6.77 -15.90 -9.49
N VAL A 10 6.31 -16.14 -8.28
CA VAL A 10 7.07 -16.92 -7.29
C VAL A 10 6.99 -18.38 -7.69
N PHE A 11 8.03 -18.90 -8.32
CA PHE A 11 8.21 -20.34 -8.56
C PHE A 11 8.77 -20.98 -7.28
N ILE A 12 7.94 -21.70 -6.56
CA ILE A 12 8.40 -22.62 -5.50
C ILE A 12 8.70 -23.96 -6.16
N ILE A 13 9.98 -24.31 -6.25
CA ILE A 13 10.43 -25.66 -6.66
C ILE A 13 10.36 -26.55 -5.41
N LEU A 14 9.39 -27.45 -5.38
CA LEU A 14 9.33 -28.55 -4.43
C LEU A 14 10.40 -29.60 -4.77
N THR A 15 11.51 -29.64 -4.05
CA THR A 15 12.43 -30.77 -4.03
C THR A 15 11.94 -31.80 -3.04
N ALA A 16 11.33 -32.86 -3.54
CA ALA A 16 10.99 -34.03 -2.75
C ALA A 16 12.26 -34.77 -2.33
N CYS A 17 12.63 -34.72 -1.06
CA CYS A 17 13.59 -35.65 -0.46
C CYS A 17 12.87 -36.92 -0.02
N SER A 18 13.04 -38.00 -0.77
CA SER A 18 12.60 -39.34 -0.39
C SER A 18 13.52 -39.90 0.70
N GLY A 19 13.09 -39.85 1.93
CA GLY A 19 13.71 -40.54 3.06
C GLY A 19 12.80 -41.68 3.52
N CYS A 20 13.19 -42.95 3.27
CA CYS A 20 12.53 -44.13 3.84
C CYS A 20 12.79 -44.21 5.33
N GLY A 21 11.72 -44.09 6.13
CA GLY A 21 11.70 -44.46 7.56
C GLY A 21 10.34 -45.06 7.89
N LYS A 22 10.34 -46.30 8.31
CA LYS A 22 9.17 -47.03 8.82
C LYS A 22 8.72 -46.42 10.16
N GLY A 23 7.42 -46.07 10.28
CA GLY A 23 6.81 -45.70 11.55
C GLY A 23 5.47 -45.00 11.40
N GLU A 24 4.39 -45.72 11.77
CA GLU A 24 3.15 -45.24 12.37
C GLU A 24 1.99 -44.70 11.50
N LEU A 25 0.95 -45.55 11.55
CA LEU A 25 -0.44 -45.36 11.12
C LEU A 25 -1.18 -44.32 12.01
N HIS A 26 -0.85 -43.00 11.87
CA HIS A 26 -1.62 -41.97 12.57
C HIS A 26 -1.89 -40.71 11.75
N ASN A 27 -1.45 -40.64 10.49
CA ASN A 27 -1.52 -39.38 9.71
C ASN A 27 -2.63 -39.33 8.63
N SER A 28 -3.35 -40.40 8.36
CA SER A 28 -4.27 -40.44 7.21
C SER A 28 -5.62 -39.72 7.44
N SER A 29 -6.04 -39.51 8.66
CA SER A 29 -7.30 -38.82 8.97
C SER A 29 -7.12 -37.27 8.97
N GLU A 30 -6.04 -36.78 9.54
CA GLU A 30 -5.74 -35.35 9.61
C GLU A 30 -5.41 -34.77 8.22
N GLU A 31 -4.61 -35.49 7.42
CA GLU A 31 -4.32 -35.12 6.04
C GLU A 31 -5.58 -35.07 5.15
N ASN A 32 -6.51 -36.03 5.34
CA ASN A 32 -7.76 -36.04 4.61
C ASN A 32 -8.71 -34.91 5.05
N GLU A 33 -8.77 -34.57 6.33
CA GLU A 33 -9.57 -33.45 6.83
C GLU A 33 -9.02 -32.11 6.32
N GLN A 34 -7.71 -31.94 6.30
CA GLN A 34 -7.07 -30.72 5.79
C GLN A 34 -7.27 -30.56 4.28
N GLN A 35 -7.14 -31.63 3.49
CA GLN A 35 -7.42 -31.61 2.04
C GLN A 35 -8.89 -31.28 1.75
N ASN A 36 -9.83 -31.86 2.52
CA ASN A 36 -11.25 -31.56 2.36
C ASN A 36 -11.58 -30.10 2.72
N SER A 37 -10.96 -29.54 3.76
CA SER A 37 -11.09 -28.14 4.16
C SER A 37 -10.57 -27.21 3.08
N GLN A 38 -9.38 -27.47 2.55
CA GLN A 38 -8.77 -26.70 1.45
C GLN A 38 -9.68 -26.70 0.22
N GLN A 39 -10.13 -27.88 -0.23
CA GLN A 39 -11.00 -27.98 -1.40
C GLN A 39 -12.31 -27.21 -1.19
N SER A 40 -12.92 -27.31 -0.01
CA SER A 40 -14.16 -26.59 0.30
C SER A 40 -13.97 -25.06 0.25
N ILE A 41 -12.87 -24.52 0.80
CA ILE A 41 -12.55 -23.10 0.78
C ILE A 41 -12.31 -22.61 -0.65
N GLN A 42 -11.60 -23.41 -1.46
CA GLN A 42 -11.32 -23.09 -2.85
C GLN A 42 -12.61 -23.05 -3.69
N GLU A 43 -13.47 -24.08 -3.59
CA GLU A 43 -14.76 -24.14 -4.30
C GLU A 43 -15.70 -23.00 -3.88
N GLU A 44 -15.74 -22.65 -2.60
CA GLU A 44 -16.53 -21.51 -2.10
C GLU A 44 -16.00 -20.20 -2.65
N SER A 45 -14.68 -19.98 -2.66
CA SER A 45 -14.05 -18.76 -3.18
C SER A 45 -14.31 -18.59 -4.67
N GLU A 46 -14.20 -19.67 -5.46
CA GLU A 46 -14.54 -19.65 -6.90
C GLU A 46 -16.02 -19.36 -7.13
N SER A 47 -16.91 -19.95 -6.34
CA SER A 47 -18.35 -19.69 -6.40
C SER A 47 -18.71 -18.25 -6.03
N LEU A 48 -18.04 -17.66 -5.06
CA LEU A 48 -18.20 -16.26 -4.68
C LEU A 48 -17.75 -15.34 -5.83
N ALA A 49 -16.62 -15.63 -6.46
CA ALA A 49 -16.14 -14.85 -7.60
C ALA A 49 -17.08 -14.95 -8.80
N GLU A 50 -17.59 -16.13 -9.10
CA GLU A 50 -18.64 -16.30 -10.11
C GLU A 50 -19.88 -15.42 -9.84
N GLY A 51 -20.20 -15.19 -8.58
CA GLY A 51 -21.33 -14.37 -8.19
C GLY A 51 -21.19 -12.88 -8.51
N TYR A 52 -20.00 -12.38 -8.84
CA TYR A 52 -19.77 -11.02 -9.34
C TYR A 52 -19.14 -11.00 -10.76
N ARG A 53 -19.24 -12.10 -11.51
CA ARG A 53 -18.75 -12.21 -12.90
C ARG A 53 -19.19 -11.03 -13.79
N GLU A 54 -20.46 -10.62 -13.70
CA GLU A 54 -20.98 -9.49 -14.50
C GLU A 54 -20.26 -8.17 -14.20
N LEU A 55 -19.86 -7.93 -12.95
CA LEU A 55 -19.06 -6.76 -12.58
C LEU A 55 -17.65 -6.84 -13.18
N TYR A 56 -17.03 -8.02 -13.12
CA TYR A 56 -15.73 -8.28 -13.71
C TYR A 56 -15.75 -8.09 -15.23
N GLU A 57 -16.65 -8.76 -15.95
CA GLU A 57 -16.74 -8.68 -17.40
C GLU A 57 -17.02 -7.26 -17.90
N LYS A 58 -17.87 -6.53 -17.17
CA LYS A 58 -18.11 -5.12 -17.46
C LYS A 58 -16.86 -4.28 -17.27
N ALA A 59 -16.10 -4.51 -16.21
CA ALA A 59 -14.85 -3.79 -15.95
C ALA A 59 -13.78 -4.10 -17.01
N VAL A 60 -13.72 -5.34 -17.51
CA VAL A 60 -12.86 -5.71 -18.65
C VAL A 60 -13.24 -4.89 -19.90
N GLN A 61 -14.55 -4.83 -20.24
CA GLN A 61 -15.04 -4.09 -21.40
C GLN A 61 -14.78 -2.59 -21.31
N GLU A 62 -14.92 -2.02 -20.10
CA GLU A 62 -14.74 -0.59 -19.82
C GLU A 62 -13.29 -0.22 -19.53
N ASN A 63 -12.35 -1.18 -19.48
CA ASN A 63 -10.94 -1.00 -19.07
C ASN A 63 -10.81 -0.36 -17.68
N THR A 64 -11.61 -0.84 -16.71
CA THR A 64 -11.70 -0.32 -15.34
C THR A 64 -11.32 -1.36 -14.27
N LEU A 65 -10.63 -2.44 -14.65
CA LEU A 65 -10.24 -3.52 -13.74
C LEU A 65 -9.38 -3.04 -12.55
N ASP A 66 -8.50 -2.07 -12.80
CA ASP A 66 -7.55 -1.56 -11.82
C ASP A 66 -8.07 -0.29 -11.09
N THR A 67 -9.38 -0.08 -11.12
CA THR A 67 -9.97 1.10 -10.49
C THR A 67 -10.51 0.83 -9.09
N PRO A 68 -10.39 1.79 -8.15
CA PRO A 68 -11.04 1.70 -6.84
C PRO A 68 -12.56 1.47 -6.92
N GLY A 69 -13.19 1.96 -8.01
CA GLY A 69 -14.62 1.79 -8.23
C GLY A 69 -15.06 0.33 -8.44
N LEU A 70 -14.22 -0.52 -9.02
CA LEU A 70 -14.49 -1.96 -9.10
C LEU A 70 -14.30 -2.61 -7.72
N GLN A 71 -13.20 -2.33 -7.04
CA GLN A 71 -12.94 -2.86 -5.70
C GLN A 71 -14.10 -2.54 -4.74
N GLN A 72 -14.58 -1.31 -4.74
CA GLN A 72 -15.72 -0.89 -3.92
C GLN A 72 -17.01 -1.69 -4.22
N LYS A 73 -17.28 -2.00 -5.48
CA LYS A 73 -18.44 -2.83 -5.87
C LYS A 73 -18.29 -4.28 -5.38
N ILE A 74 -17.07 -4.83 -5.43
CA ILE A 74 -16.78 -6.19 -4.96
C ILE A 74 -16.86 -6.24 -3.43
N ILE A 75 -16.31 -5.25 -2.71
CA ILE A 75 -16.46 -5.12 -1.25
C ILE A 75 -17.95 -5.11 -0.88
N LYS A 76 -18.77 -4.30 -1.59
CA LYS A 76 -20.22 -4.27 -1.37
C LYS A 76 -20.90 -5.62 -1.68
N TYR A 77 -20.42 -6.36 -2.67
CA TYR A 77 -20.90 -7.71 -2.95
C TYR A 77 -20.65 -8.64 -1.77
N PHE A 78 -19.44 -8.65 -1.19
CA PHE A 78 -19.13 -9.43 0.01
C PHE A 78 -19.96 -9.00 1.22
N ALA A 79 -20.20 -7.70 1.39
CA ALA A 79 -21.11 -7.19 2.41
C ALA A 79 -22.52 -7.78 2.29
N ASN A 80 -23.06 -7.83 1.07
CA ASN A 80 -24.38 -8.42 0.81
C ASN A 80 -24.43 -9.94 1.06
N LYS A 81 -23.29 -10.59 1.16
CA LYS A 81 -23.16 -12.00 1.55
C LYS A 81 -22.92 -12.19 3.05
N GLY A 82 -22.79 -11.09 3.80
CA GLY A 82 -22.56 -11.11 5.27
C GLY A 82 -21.11 -11.27 5.69
N TYR A 83 -20.15 -11.04 4.80
CA TYR A 83 -18.71 -11.13 5.10
C TYR A 83 -18.12 -9.77 5.42
N ALA A 84 -17.12 -9.75 6.31
CA ALA A 84 -16.21 -8.61 6.43
C ALA A 84 -15.34 -8.52 5.18
N ALA A 85 -15.21 -7.32 4.62
CA ALA A 85 -14.36 -7.10 3.46
C ALA A 85 -13.78 -5.68 3.45
N VAL A 86 -12.55 -5.57 2.95
CA VAL A 86 -11.78 -4.33 2.85
C VAL A 86 -10.92 -4.39 1.58
N ASP A 87 -10.39 -3.26 1.10
CA ASP A 87 -9.34 -3.29 0.09
C ASP A 87 -7.97 -3.62 0.70
N ARG A 88 -7.06 -4.14 -0.11
CA ARG A 88 -5.73 -4.59 0.34
C ARG A 88 -4.93 -3.50 1.05
N ASP A 89 -5.08 -2.26 0.62
CA ASP A 89 -4.30 -1.13 1.11
C ASP A 89 -5.01 -0.37 2.24
N ASN A 90 -6.13 -0.89 2.75
CA ASN A 90 -6.95 -0.29 3.81
C ASN A 90 -7.39 1.16 3.52
N GLN A 91 -7.50 1.54 2.24
CA GLN A 91 -7.92 2.89 1.84
C GLN A 91 -9.45 3.07 1.82
N MET A 92 -10.19 1.97 1.92
CA MET A 92 -11.65 1.93 2.11
C MET A 92 -11.97 1.39 3.51
N ASP A 93 -13.11 1.81 4.05
CA ASP A 93 -13.53 1.25 5.34
C ASP A 93 -14.00 -0.19 5.17
N MET A 94 -13.66 -1.03 6.16
CA MET A 94 -14.10 -2.40 6.21
C MET A 94 -15.64 -2.45 6.32
N VAL A 95 -16.30 -3.16 5.41
CA VAL A 95 -17.71 -3.48 5.56
C VAL A 95 -17.87 -4.60 6.59
N HIS A 96 -18.95 -4.59 7.36
CA HIS A 96 -19.14 -5.49 8.50
C HIS A 96 -17.94 -5.48 9.47
N SER A 97 -17.42 -4.28 9.74
CA SER A 97 -16.30 -4.07 10.67
C SER A 97 -16.56 -4.66 12.06
N GLU A 98 -17.83 -4.67 12.49
CA GLU A 98 -18.29 -5.26 13.74
C GLU A 98 -17.90 -6.74 13.90
N LEU A 99 -17.79 -7.51 12.79
CA LEU A 99 -17.33 -8.90 12.84
C LEU A 99 -15.85 -9.01 13.19
N GLY A 100 -15.03 -8.11 12.60
CA GLY A 100 -13.61 -8.02 12.90
C GLY A 100 -13.35 -7.51 14.33
N GLU A 101 -14.08 -6.48 14.77
CA GLU A 101 -14.00 -5.95 16.13
C GLU A 101 -14.36 -7.02 17.17
N GLU A 102 -15.49 -7.71 16.98
CA GLU A 102 -15.92 -8.79 17.88
C GLU A 102 -14.89 -9.93 17.94
N PHE A 103 -14.27 -10.28 16.80
CA PHE A 103 -13.22 -11.29 16.77
C PHE A 103 -11.99 -10.85 17.59
N CYS A 104 -11.50 -9.62 17.38
CA CYS A 104 -10.37 -9.08 18.12
C CYS A 104 -10.64 -9.03 19.64
N GLU A 105 -11.81 -8.50 20.04
CA GLU A 105 -12.19 -8.43 21.44
C GLU A 105 -12.28 -9.81 22.10
N LYS A 106 -12.78 -10.82 21.39
CA LYS A 106 -12.82 -12.20 21.89
C LYS A 106 -11.45 -12.83 21.99
N ALA A 107 -10.56 -12.54 21.02
CA ALA A 107 -9.17 -12.98 21.06
C ALA A 107 -8.43 -12.42 22.28
N GLU A 108 -8.56 -11.12 22.57
CA GLU A 108 -8.02 -10.48 23.78
C GLU A 108 -8.58 -11.09 25.09
N GLN A 109 -9.83 -11.53 25.06
CA GLN A 109 -10.49 -12.20 26.20
C GLN A 109 -10.19 -13.70 26.29
N GLU A 110 -9.29 -14.22 25.43
CA GLU A 110 -8.95 -15.65 25.32
C GLU A 110 -10.16 -16.55 25.04
N LYS A 111 -11.19 -16.02 24.39
CA LYS A 111 -12.43 -16.72 24.04
C LYS A 111 -12.39 -17.23 22.61
N LYS A 112 -13.19 -18.28 22.35
CA LYS A 112 -13.37 -18.80 20.99
C LYS A 112 -14.16 -17.82 20.13
N ALA A 113 -13.63 -17.55 18.93
CA ALA A 113 -14.32 -16.84 17.86
C ALA A 113 -13.76 -17.27 16.51
N GLU A 114 -14.50 -16.95 15.46
CA GLU A 114 -14.05 -17.09 14.08
C GLU A 114 -14.52 -15.89 13.26
N VAL A 115 -13.74 -15.54 12.26
CA VAL A 115 -14.07 -14.48 11.29
C VAL A 115 -13.46 -14.81 9.93
N THR A 116 -14.19 -14.50 8.86
CA THR A 116 -13.67 -14.49 7.49
C THR A 116 -13.60 -13.05 7.01
N ILE A 117 -12.40 -12.61 6.60
CA ILE A 117 -12.17 -11.28 6.02
C ILE A 117 -11.71 -11.45 4.57
N PHE A 118 -12.37 -10.75 3.65
CA PHE A 118 -11.94 -10.65 2.26
C PHE A 118 -11.15 -9.36 2.03
N SER A 119 -9.94 -9.48 1.51
CA SER A 119 -9.10 -8.36 1.10
C SER A 119 -9.11 -8.26 -0.41
N THR A 120 -9.82 -7.26 -0.96
CA THR A 120 -9.96 -7.10 -2.41
C THR A 120 -8.73 -6.45 -3.03
N MET A 121 -8.37 -6.91 -4.22
CA MET A 121 -7.24 -6.40 -5.01
C MET A 121 -7.72 -5.88 -6.36
N THR A 122 -6.83 -5.23 -7.10
CA THR A 122 -7.03 -4.88 -8.50
C THR A 122 -7.28 -6.14 -9.35
N GLY A 123 -7.79 -5.96 -10.56
CA GLY A 123 -8.08 -7.10 -11.44
C GLY A 123 -9.32 -7.92 -11.03
N GLY A 124 -10.07 -7.50 -10.03
CA GLY A 124 -11.20 -8.26 -9.50
C GLY A 124 -10.82 -9.43 -8.61
N ASN A 125 -9.56 -9.50 -8.21
CA ASN A 125 -8.98 -10.54 -7.37
C ASN A 125 -9.22 -10.28 -5.88
N PHE A 126 -9.01 -11.30 -5.04
CA PHE A 126 -9.04 -11.13 -3.58
C PHE A 126 -8.15 -12.15 -2.84
N ILE A 127 -7.81 -11.81 -1.61
CA ILE A 127 -7.28 -12.73 -0.61
C ILE A 127 -8.36 -12.96 0.43
N ARG A 128 -8.55 -14.19 0.84
CA ARG A 128 -9.45 -14.62 1.90
C ARG A 128 -8.64 -15.02 3.11
N TYR A 129 -9.03 -14.52 4.26
CA TYR A 129 -8.46 -14.84 5.56
C TYR A 129 -9.56 -15.47 6.42
N ASP A 130 -9.48 -16.79 6.67
CA ASP A 130 -10.31 -17.46 7.65
C ASP A 130 -9.52 -17.56 8.95
N MET A 131 -9.96 -16.88 9.98
CA MET A 131 -9.25 -16.79 11.25
C MET A 131 -10.08 -17.38 12.38
N LYS A 132 -9.42 -18.14 13.26
CA LYS A 132 -10.02 -18.73 14.46
C LYS A 132 -9.15 -18.43 15.67
N THR A 133 -9.78 -18.05 16.78
CA THR A 133 -9.09 -17.86 18.04
C THR A 133 -9.59 -18.85 19.09
N ASP A 134 -8.67 -19.35 19.90
CA ASP A 134 -8.92 -20.15 21.10
C ASP A 134 -7.78 -19.91 22.09
N LEU A 135 -8.11 -19.56 23.34
CA LEU A 135 -7.14 -19.26 24.41
C LEU A 135 -6.10 -18.22 24.02
N GLY A 136 -6.50 -17.20 23.26
CA GLY A 136 -5.63 -16.10 22.81
C GLY A 136 -4.68 -16.45 21.66
N LYS A 137 -4.70 -17.69 21.15
CA LYS A 137 -3.98 -18.08 19.93
C LYS A 137 -4.86 -17.87 18.72
N ILE A 138 -4.27 -17.44 17.62
CA ILE A 138 -4.98 -17.24 16.36
C ILE A 138 -4.41 -18.18 15.31
N ASN A 139 -5.28 -19.01 14.73
CA ASN A 139 -4.99 -19.80 13.55
C ASN A 139 -5.57 -19.09 12.33
N VAL A 140 -4.77 -18.98 11.28
CA VAL A 140 -5.09 -18.26 10.06
C VAL A 140 -4.99 -19.20 8.86
N ILE A 141 -6.03 -19.25 8.05
CA ILE A 141 -5.99 -19.84 6.71
C ILE A 141 -6.02 -18.67 5.73
N VAL A 142 -5.02 -18.59 4.88
CA VAL A 142 -4.94 -17.63 3.79
C VAL A 142 -5.17 -18.34 2.48
N SER A 143 -6.09 -17.86 1.67
CA SER A 143 -6.27 -18.33 0.30
C SER A 143 -6.43 -17.16 -0.65
N SER A 144 -5.97 -17.30 -1.89
CA SER A 144 -6.15 -16.27 -2.91
C SER A 144 -6.98 -16.76 -4.07
N LEU A 145 -7.66 -15.81 -4.71
CA LEU A 145 -8.39 -16.03 -5.94
C LEU A 145 -7.96 -15.02 -6.99
N GLU A 146 -7.68 -15.52 -8.19
CA GLU A 146 -7.34 -14.71 -9.35
C GLU A 146 -8.25 -15.02 -10.54
N TRP A 147 -8.51 -14.02 -11.37
CA TRP A 147 -9.18 -14.20 -12.65
C TRP A 147 -8.13 -14.53 -13.73
N LYS A 148 -8.09 -15.80 -14.17
CA LYS A 148 -7.17 -16.30 -15.21
C LYS A 148 -7.97 -16.64 -16.47
N ASP A 149 -7.68 -15.96 -17.57
CA ASP A 149 -8.40 -16.14 -18.84
C ASP A 149 -9.93 -16.01 -18.70
N GLY A 150 -10.38 -15.05 -17.87
CA GLY A 150 -11.80 -14.80 -17.62
C GLY A 150 -12.49 -15.82 -16.72
N ASN A 151 -11.75 -16.70 -16.06
CA ASN A 151 -12.27 -17.66 -15.10
C ASN A 151 -11.65 -17.45 -13.73
N PRO A 152 -12.46 -17.47 -12.64
CA PRO A 152 -11.94 -17.37 -11.29
C PRO A 152 -11.27 -18.69 -10.92
N LYS A 153 -10.07 -18.61 -10.38
CA LYS A 153 -9.29 -19.76 -9.90
C LYS A 153 -8.68 -19.46 -8.56
N SER A 154 -8.88 -20.37 -7.62
CA SER A 154 -8.12 -20.36 -6.39
C SER A 154 -6.69 -20.78 -6.68
N ASP A 155 -5.71 -19.95 -6.30
CA ASP A 155 -4.31 -20.09 -6.70
C ASP A 155 -3.39 -20.43 -5.54
N TYR A 156 -3.78 -20.06 -4.31
CA TYR A 156 -2.95 -20.20 -3.12
C TYR A 156 -3.79 -20.70 -1.94
N TYR A 157 -3.18 -21.49 -1.08
CA TYR A 157 -3.72 -21.93 0.20
C TYR A 157 -2.58 -22.13 1.19
N HIS A 158 -2.67 -21.52 2.34
CA HIS A 158 -1.68 -21.65 3.40
C HIS A 158 -2.34 -21.53 4.77
N GLU A 159 -1.87 -22.30 5.74
CA GLU A 159 -2.39 -22.32 7.11
C GLU A 159 -1.24 -22.14 8.10
N PHE A 160 -1.40 -21.27 9.08
CA PHE A 160 -0.42 -21.04 10.14
C PHE A 160 -1.06 -20.61 11.45
N GLU A 161 -0.40 -20.88 12.57
CA GLU A 161 -0.69 -20.21 13.85
C GLU A 161 0.08 -18.88 13.88
N ALA A 162 -0.59 -17.78 14.19
CA ALA A 162 0.03 -16.47 14.28
C ALA A 162 1.18 -16.50 15.30
N TYR A 163 2.36 -16.06 14.87
CA TYR A 163 3.52 -15.90 15.73
C TYR A 163 3.31 -14.78 16.73
N THR A 164 2.84 -13.65 16.25
CA THR A 164 2.34 -12.53 17.05
C THR A 164 1.06 -11.98 16.45
N TRP A 165 0.27 -11.33 17.27
CA TRP A 165 -0.87 -10.54 16.84
C TRP A 165 -1.13 -9.41 17.82
N LYS A 166 -1.76 -8.35 17.35
CA LYS A 166 -2.22 -7.26 18.22
C LYS A 166 -3.41 -6.54 17.63
N TYR A 167 -4.29 -6.08 18.51
CA TYR A 167 -5.36 -5.15 18.17
C TYR A 167 -5.06 -3.81 18.84
N THR A 168 -5.01 -2.74 18.07
CA THR A 168 -4.60 -1.42 18.57
C THR A 168 -5.80 -0.58 18.96
N ASP A 169 -5.60 0.40 19.85
CA ASP A 169 -6.64 1.36 20.24
C ASP A 169 -7.20 2.13 19.04
N LYS A 170 -6.39 2.33 18.01
CA LYS A 170 -6.78 2.98 16.74
C LYS A 170 -7.60 2.09 15.83
N GLY A 171 -7.75 0.80 16.18
CA GLY A 171 -8.57 -0.16 15.46
C GLY A 171 -7.87 -0.88 14.32
N TYR A 172 -6.55 -1.04 14.40
CA TYR A 172 -5.78 -1.93 13.54
C TYR A 172 -5.66 -3.30 14.17
N PHE A 173 -5.92 -4.33 13.40
CA PHE A 173 -5.60 -5.71 13.70
C PHE A 173 -4.41 -6.15 12.86
N PHE A 174 -3.27 -6.41 13.52
CA PHE A 174 -2.06 -6.94 12.90
C PHE A 174 -1.90 -8.40 13.28
N VAL A 175 -1.45 -9.20 12.33
CA VAL A 175 -1.11 -10.62 12.52
C VAL A 175 0.17 -10.93 11.78
N GLU A 176 1.08 -11.68 12.40
CA GLU A 176 2.37 -12.06 11.83
C GLU A 176 2.51 -13.57 11.73
N GLU A 177 2.90 -14.05 10.56
CA GLU A 177 3.44 -15.39 10.36
C GLU A 177 4.93 -15.40 10.67
N TYR A 178 5.41 -16.42 11.38
CA TYR A 178 6.84 -16.55 11.64
C TYR A 178 7.61 -16.93 10.39
N HIS A 179 8.61 -16.10 10.05
CA HIS A 179 9.60 -16.41 9.03
C HIS A 179 11.00 -16.51 9.64
N PRO A 180 11.77 -17.56 9.31
CA PRO A 180 13.13 -17.71 9.83
C PRO A 180 14.07 -16.64 9.29
N SER A 181 15.14 -16.35 10.01
CA SER A 181 16.18 -15.42 9.55
C SER A 181 16.75 -15.82 8.18
N GLY A 182 16.81 -14.90 7.25
CA GLY A 182 17.26 -15.13 5.87
C GLY A 182 16.15 -15.59 4.92
N TYR A 183 14.89 -15.56 5.35
CA TYR A 183 13.75 -15.72 4.45
C TYR A 183 13.71 -14.54 3.46
N ASP A 184 13.59 -14.85 2.17
CA ASP A 184 13.61 -13.90 1.05
C ASP A 184 12.26 -13.76 0.33
N GLY A 185 11.20 -14.35 0.92
CA GLY A 185 9.83 -14.26 0.42
C GLY A 185 9.08 -13.01 0.89
N ALA A 186 7.78 -13.02 0.72
CA ALA A 186 6.90 -11.96 1.17
C ALA A 186 6.96 -11.80 2.71
N PRO A 187 6.78 -10.57 3.25
CA PRO A 187 6.68 -10.37 4.70
C PRO A 187 5.56 -11.19 5.32
N GLY A 188 5.77 -11.65 6.54
CA GLY A 188 4.77 -12.41 7.29
C GLY A 188 3.66 -11.54 7.87
N GLN A 189 3.81 -10.22 7.87
CA GLN A 189 2.88 -9.30 8.51
C GLN A 189 1.68 -8.99 7.60
N THR A 190 0.50 -9.02 8.21
CA THR A 190 -0.76 -8.57 7.60
C THR A 190 -1.46 -7.61 8.56
N GLY A 191 -2.07 -6.56 8.02
CA GLY A 191 -2.78 -5.56 8.81
C GLY A 191 -4.14 -5.22 8.22
N PHE A 192 -5.16 -5.18 9.08
CA PHE A 192 -6.52 -4.77 8.74
C PHE A 192 -6.91 -3.56 9.56
N ARG A 193 -7.37 -2.51 8.90
CA ARG A 193 -8.09 -1.46 9.61
C ARG A 193 -9.51 -1.93 9.87
N VAL A 194 -9.77 -2.36 11.09
CA VAL A 194 -11.08 -2.87 11.51
C VAL A 194 -12.02 -1.73 11.87
N LYS A 195 -11.61 -0.78 12.73
CA LYS A 195 -12.43 0.39 13.03
C LYS A 195 -12.46 1.37 11.86
N PRO A 196 -13.63 1.72 11.33
CA PRO A 196 -13.72 2.69 10.23
C PRO A 196 -13.22 4.07 10.66
N LEU A 197 -12.71 4.84 9.69
CA LEU A 197 -12.40 6.26 9.87
C LEU A 197 -13.64 7.13 9.67
N ASP A 198 -13.54 8.36 10.14
CA ASP A 198 -14.51 9.40 9.75
C ASP A 198 -14.52 9.55 8.22
N LYS A 199 -15.72 9.66 7.65
CA LYS A 199 -15.90 9.73 6.20
C LYS A 199 -15.19 10.93 5.58
N THR A 200 -15.22 12.09 6.25
CA THR A 200 -14.53 13.28 5.77
C THR A 200 -13.01 13.09 5.80
N CYS A 201 -12.49 12.46 6.85
CA CYS A 201 -11.07 12.09 6.92
C CYS A 201 -10.66 11.19 5.75
N ARG A 202 -11.49 10.19 5.38
CA ARG A 202 -11.25 9.34 4.19
C ARG A 202 -11.23 10.15 2.89
N GLU A 203 -12.21 11.04 2.70
CA GLU A 203 -12.29 11.89 1.51
C GLU A 203 -11.09 12.84 1.41
N LEU A 204 -10.67 13.45 2.52
CA LEU A 204 -9.50 14.31 2.59
C LEU A 204 -8.19 13.53 2.33
N ASN A 205 -8.08 12.31 2.87
CA ASN A 205 -6.95 11.43 2.61
C ASN A 205 -6.84 11.10 1.11
N GLN A 206 -7.93 10.69 0.49
CA GLN A 206 -7.96 10.34 -0.94
C GLN A 206 -7.67 11.55 -1.84
N THR A 207 -8.10 12.74 -1.42
CA THR A 207 -7.93 13.96 -2.23
C THR A 207 -6.53 14.54 -2.12
N TYR A 208 -5.98 14.62 -0.91
CA TYR A 208 -4.78 15.42 -0.66
C TYR A 208 -3.54 14.62 -0.27
N VAL A 209 -3.70 13.45 0.35
CA VAL A 209 -2.57 12.75 0.98
C VAL A 209 -2.19 11.47 0.24
N ALA A 210 -3.15 10.59 -0.05
CA ALA A 210 -2.88 9.34 -0.75
C ALA A 210 -2.19 9.52 -2.12
N PRO A 211 -2.50 10.55 -2.93
CA PRO A 211 -1.80 10.75 -4.20
C PRO A 211 -0.31 11.03 -4.07
N ILE A 212 0.12 11.73 -3.01
CA ILE A 212 1.52 11.98 -2.74
C ILE A 212 2.15 10.81 -1.97
N GLY A 213 1.51 10.29 -0.94
CA GLY A 213 1.92 9.14 -0.15
C GLY A 213 3.33 9.26 0.43
N TYR A 214 3.89 8.11 0.82
CA TYR A 214 5.26 7.99 1.35
C TYR A 214 6.23 7.38 0.33
N GLU A 215 5.72 6.87 -0.78
CA GLU A 215 6.52 6.20 -1.80
C GLU A 215 7.47 7.19 -2.47
N TRP A 216 8.76 6.93 -2.35
CA TRP A 216 9.85 7.62 -3.04
C TRP A 216 9.88 9.16 -2.86
N ASN A 217 9.34 9.70 -1.78
CA ASN A 217 9.46 11.13 -1.50
C ASN A 217 9.56 11.39 0.00
N ASN A 218 10.07 12.57 0.37
CA ASN A 218 10.27 12.94 1.76
C ASN A 218 9.27 13.97 2.29
N MET A 219 8.25 14.31 1.53
CA MET A 219 7.36 15.44 1.82
C MET A 219 6.64 15.33 3.16
N LEU A 220 6.16 14.12 3.53
CA LEU A 220 5.40 13.88 4.76
C LEU A 220 6.27 13.48 5.96
N ILE A 221 7.59 13.33 5.77
CA ILE A 221 8.50 12.83 6.81
C ILE A 221 9.50 13.88 7.33
N ILE A 222 9.45 15.10 6.81
CA ILE A 222 10.30 16.23 7.22
C ILE A 222 9.47 17.49 7.45
N ASP A 223 10.03 18.44 8.20
CA ASP A 223 9.46 19.78 8.36
C ASP A 223 9.81 20.65 7.16
N TRP A 224 8.81 21.32 6.59
CA TRP A 224 8.94 22.33 5.53
C TRP A 224 7.71 23.25 5.52
N ASN A 225 7.81 24.40 4.88
CA ASN A 225 6.71 25.34 4.67
C ASN A 225 6.94 26.21 3.42
N GLU A 226 5.94 27.00 3.01
CA GLU A 226 5.97 27.84 1.80
C GLU A 226 7.03 28.97 1.83
N HIS A 227 7.76 29.14 2.94
CA HIS A 227 8.90 30.06 3.04
C HIS A 227 10.24 29.34 3.10
N ASP A 228 10.25 28.01 3.24
CA ASP A 228 11.45 27.19 3.26
C ASP A 228 11.19 25.77 2.72
N TYR A 229 11.58 25.56 1.48
CA TYR A 229 11.49 24.27 0.79
C TYR A 229 12.84 23.53 0.71
N SER A 230 13.89 24.04 1.36
CA SER A 230 15.28 23.62 1.16
C SER A 230 15.57 22.14 1.47
N ASN A 231 14.74 21.49 2.27
CA ASN A 231 14.90 20.09 2.64
C ASN A 231 14.09 19.12 1.77
N LEU A 232 13.24 19.63 0.85
CA LEU A 232 12.46 18.80 -0.05
C LEU A 232 13.30 18.25 -1.20
N GLU A 233 13.08 17.00 -1.55
CA GLU A 233 13.71 16.37 -2.72
C GLU A 233 12.83 16.60 -3.97
N PHE A 234 13.15 17.66 -4.72
CA PHE A 234 12.29 18.10 -5.83
C PHE A 234 12.23 17.13 -7.00
N TYR A 235 13.24 16.29 -7.22
CA TYR A 235 13.16 15.31 -8.30
C TYR A 235 12.19 14.17 -7.97
N ASP A 236 12.13 13.76 -6.70
CA ASP A 236 11.14 12.79 -6.22
C ASP A 236 9.72 13.37 -6.30
N LEU A 237 9.58 14.63 -5.87
CA LEU A 237 8.30 15.35 -5.94
C LEU A 237 7.86 15.61 -7.37
N TYR A 238 8.78 15.90 -8.28
CA TYR A 238 8.49 16.06 -9.71
C TYR A 238 7.89 14.77 -10.29
N GLU A 239 8.50 13.61 -10.04
CA GLU A 239 7.97 12.33 -10.51
C GLU A 239 6.56 12.07 -9.98
N ARG A 240 6.37 12.26 -8.68
CA ARG A 240 5.08 11.99 -8.03
C ARG A 240 4.00 12.98 -8.48
N MET A 241 4.30 14.26 -8.52
CA MET A 241 3.37 15.31 -8.93
C MET A 241 3.10 15.31 -10.44
N TYR A 242 4.05 14.83 -11.24
CA TYR A 242 3.81 14.59 -12.67
C TYR A 242 2.71 13.54 -12.86
N ARG A 243 2.79 12.43 -12.12
CA ARG A 243 1.74 11.40 -12.12
C ARG A 243 0.40 11.95 -11.62
N MET A 244 0.40 12.74 -10.55
CA MET A 244 -0.82 13.41 -10.04
C MET A 244 -1.46 14.33 -11.07
N LYS A 245 -0.66 15.06 -11.84
CA LYS A 245 -1.12 16.06 -12.81
C LYS A 245 -1.60 15.44 -14.12
N TYR A 246 -0.86 14.46 -14.65
CA TYR A 246 -1.05 13.92 -15.98
C TYR A 246 -1.62 12.50 -16.02
N GLY A 247 -1.70 11.82 -14.88
CA GLY A 247 -2.17 10.43 -14.79
C GLY A 247 -1.23 9.40 -15.41
N MET A 248 0.04 9.75 -15.62
CA MET A 248 1.07 8.91 -16.21
C MET A 248 2.44 9.20 -15.59
N ASP A 249 3.35 8.25 -15.68
CA ASP A 249 4.73 8.42 -15.22
C ASP A 249 5.49 9.42 -16.10
N VAL A 250 6.57 9.98 -15.52
CA VAL A 250 7.50 10.83 -16.28
C VAL A 250 8.04 10.07 -17.49
N PRO A 251 8.20 10.73 -18.66
CA PRO A 251 8.64 10.05 -19.88
C PRO A 251 10.13 9.69 -19.90
N PHE A 252 10.85 9.97 -18.82
CA PHE A 252 12.29 9.79 -18.69
C PHE A 252 12.58 8.54 -17.84
N GLN A 253 12.32 7.35 -18.39
CA GLN A 253 12.61 6.11 -17.70
C GLN A 253 14.01 5.62 -18.06
N SER A 254 14.82 5.34 -17.05
CA SER A 254 16.08 4.62 -17.20
C SER A 254 15.83 3.12 -17.18
N GLU A 255 16.40 2.39 -18.14
CA GLU A 255 16.45 0.93 -18.11
C GLU A 255 17.62 0.42 -17.24
N TYR A 256 17.89 1.09 -16.10
CA TYR A 256 18.95 0.74 -15.13
C TYR A 256 20.40 1.03 -15.58
N GLU A 257 20.60 1.82 -16.63
CA GLU A 257 21.94 2.10 -17.17
C GLU A 257 22.53 3.43 -16.70
N GLY A 258 21.83 4.17 -15.86
CA GLY A 258 22.33 5.44 -15.31
C GLY A 258 22.26 6.61 -16.32
N GLU A 259 21.14 6.72 -17.05
CA GLU A 259 20.94 7.79 -17.99
C GLU A 259 20.60 9.10 -17.29
N GLU A 260 21.09 10.19 -17.88
CA GLU A 260 20.78 11.55 -17.49
C GLU A 260 19.94 12.21 -18.58
N TYR A 261 18.93 12.94 -18.15
CA TYR A 261 18.01 13.65 -19.03
C TYR A 261 18.07 15.15 -18.74
N GLU A 262 17.65 15.93 -19.72
CA GLU A 262 17.45 17.37 -19.58
C GLU A 262 15.95 17.65 -19.71
N VAL A 263 15.32 17.99 -18.60
CA VAL A 263 13.90 18.34 -18.54
C VAL A 263 13.75 19.83 -18.84
N PRO A 264 12.89 20.24 -19.78
CA PRO A 264 12.63 21.64 -20.04
C PRO A 264 12.20 22.38 -18.77
N LYS A 265 12.76 23.59 -18.55
CA LYS A 265 12.45 24.42 -17.38
C LYS A 265 10.96 24.63 -17.19
N ALA A 266 10.25 24.97 -18.24
CA ALA A 266 8.82 25.23 -18.17
C ALA A 266 8.01 24.01 -17.71
N GLU A 267 8.39 22.80 -18.13
CA GLU A 267 7.72 21.58 -17.75
C GLU A 267 7.98 21.22 -16.27
N PHE A 268 9.24 21.26 -15.85
CA PHE A 268 9.62 20.90 -14.48
C PHE A 268 8.99 21.86 -13.46
N GLU A 269 9.09 23.15 -13.73
CA GLU A 269 8.52 24.19 -12.85
C GLU A 269 7.00 24.16 -12.84
N GLU A 270 6.34 23.96 -13.98
CA GLU A 270 4.88 23.89 -14.06
C GLU A 270 4.32 22.76 -13.19
N VAL A 271 4.98 21.60 -13.16
CA VAL A 271 4.56 20.46 -12.33
C VAL A 271 4.64 20.84 -10.85
N LEU A 272 5.78 21.33 -10.37
CA LEU A 272 5.97 21.71 -8.97
C LEU A 272 5.08 22.88 -8.56
N GLN A 273 4.99 23.92 -9.39
CA GLN A 273 4.19 25.13 -9.13
C GLN A 273 2.68 24.87 -9.18
N THR A 274 2.25 23.76 -9.76
CA THR A 274 0.85 23.32 -9.66
C THR A 274 0.47 23.02 -8.22
N TYR A 275 1.39 22.40 -7.45
CA TYR A 275 1.12 21.91 -6.09
C TYR A 275 1.81 22.71 -4.98
N PHE A 276 2.75 23.59 -5.32
CA PHE A 276 3.42 24.48 -4.38
C PHE A 276 3.40 25.93 -4.85
N GLN A 277 3.34 26.85 -3.91
CA GLN A 277 3.57 28.27 -4.19
C GLN A 277 5.07 28.57 -4.14
N ILE A 278 5.85 27.92 -5.01
CA ILE A 278 7.31 27.98 -5.03
C ILE A 278 7.82 28.89 -6.15
N SER A 279 8.86 29.67 -5.87
CA SER A 279 9.52 30.50 -6.88
C SER A 279 10.47 29.68 -7.76
N THR A 280 10.69 30.16 -8.99
CA THR A 280 11.75 29.67 -9.88
C THR A 280 13.12 29.63 -9.18
N GLU A 281 13.45 30.70 -8.43
CA GLU A 281 14.73 30.84 -7.74
C GLU A 281 14.92 29.75 -6.67
N ASP A 282 13.86 29.37 -5.94
CA ASP A 282 13.91 28.30 -4.96
C ASP A 282 14.07 26.92 -5.64
N ILE A 283 13.44 26.72 -6.79
CA ILE A 283 13.62 25.47 -7.56
C ILE A 283 15.05 25.39 -8.10
N GLU A 284 15.56 26.44 -8.73
CA GLU A 284 16.93 26.50 -9.28
C GLU A 284 17.99 26.28 -8.19
N LYS A 285 17.78 26.84 -7.00
CA LYS A 285 18.71 26.73 -5.86
C LYS A 285 18.84 25.29 -5.34
N ASN A 286 17.76 24.52 -5.39
CA ASN A 286 17.70 23.17 -4.81
C ASN A 286 17.77 22.05 -5.87
N THR A 287 18.11 22.39 -7.11
CA THR A 287 18.22 21.46 -8.24
C THR A 287 19.46 21.75 -9.09
N VAL A 288 19.71 20.95 -10.12
CA VAL A 288 20.80 21.20 -11.07
C VAL A 288 20.24 21.83 -12.34
N TYR A 289 20.24 23.17 -12.38
CA TYR A 289 19.72 23.94 -13.48
C TYR A 289 20.83 24.36 -14.48
N ASN A 290 20.53 24.24 -15.77
CA ASN A 290 21.38 24.73 -16.87
C ASN A 290 20.78 25.98 -17.51
N PRO A 291 21.31 27.19 -17.21
CA PRO A 291 20.74 28.45 -17.73
C PRO A 291 20.93 28.65 -19.25
N GLU A 292 21.94 28.02 -19.87
CA GLU A 292 22.18 28.16 -21.31
C GLU A 292 21.13 27.35 -22.12
N ARG A 293 20.74 26.17 -21.60
CA ARG A 293 19.78 25.29 -22.27
C ARG A 293 18.36 25.46 -21.74
N GLN A 294 18.17 26.18 -20.65
CA GLN A 294 16.89 26.32 -19.95
C GLN A 294 16.31 24.94 -19.58
N THR A 295 17.14 24.09 -18.95
CA THR A 295 16.79 22.72 -18.57
C THR A 295 17.25 22.39 -17.15
N TYR A 296 16.58 21.43 -16.52
CA TYR A 296 17.01 20.79 -15.29
C TYR A 296 17.62 19.43 -15.61
N ARG A 297 18.80 19.12 -15.03
CA ARG A 297 19.38 17.80 -15.13
C ARG A 297 18.56 16.84 -14.29
N TYR A 298 18.01 15.82 -14.92
CA TYR A 298 17.19 14.82 -14.26
C TYR A 298 17.84 13.43 -14.39
N ARG A 299 17.87 12.68 -13.29
CA ARG A 299 18.29 11.31 -13.21
C ARG A 299 17.16 10.50 -12.60
N SER A 300 16.72 9.45 -13.24
CA SER A 300 15.81 8.50 -12.59
C SER A 300 16.52 7.83 -11.40
N ARG A 301 15.78 7.25 -10.47
CA ARG A 301 16.40 6.58 -9.30
C ARG A 301 17.33 5.43 -9.68
N GLY A 302 17.07 4.73 -10.79
CA GLY A 302 17.90 3.62 -11.28
C GLY A 302 17.96 2.43 -10.32
N ARG A 303 18.78 1.43 -10.64
CA ARG A 303 18.94 0.18 -9.87
C ARG A 303 19.36 0.41 -8.42
N TYR A 304 20.30 1.31 -8.19
CA TYR A 304 20.90 1.53 -6.87
C TYR A 304 20.15 2.53 -5.99
N GLY A 305 19.21 3.25 -6.58
CA GLY A 305 18.26 4.08 -5.84
C GLY A 305 16.93 3.39 -5.55
N TYR A 306 16.84 2.09 -5.87
CA TYR A 306 15.64 1.29 -5.75
C TYR A 306 15.80 0.29 -4.62
N GLU A 307 15.43 0.65 -3.43
CA GLU A 307 15.25 -0.31 -2.34
C GLU A 307 13.99 0.02 -1.57
N LEU A 308 13.42 -1.02 -1.04
CA LEU A 308 12.31 -1.16 -0.11
C LEU A 308 10.96 -1.37 -0.77
N PRO A 309 10.58 -2.60 -0.82
CA PRO A 309 9.18 -2.99 -0.89
C PRO A 309 8.55 -2.66 0.46
N TYR A 310 7.35 -2.17 0.54
CA TYR A 310 6.54 -2.07 1.75
C TYR A 310 6.73 -0.80 2.59
N GLU A 311 6.67 0.35 1.94
CA GLU A 311 6.50 1.64 2.60
C GLU A 311 5.16 1.70 3.34
N PRO A 312 5.03 2.60 4.33
CA PRO A 312 3.76 2.86 4.98
C PRO A 312 2.78 3.55 4.02
N TYR A 313 1.50 3.44 4.32
CA TYR A 313 0.49 4.24 3.67
C TYR A 313 -0.05 5.33 4.61
N PRO A 314 -0.54 6.47 4.08
CA PRO A 314 -1.04 7.56 4.90
C PRO A 314 -2.51 7.37 5.28
N GLU A 315 -2.87 7.83 6.47
CA GLU A 315 -4.24 8.05 6.90
C GLU A 315 -4.41 9.44 7.47
N VAL A 316 -5.44 10.16 7.03
CA VAL A 316 -5.92 11.36 7.72
C VAL A 316 -6.82 10.91 8.87
N VAL A 317 -6.41 11.21 10.10
CA VAL A 317 -7.14 10.78 11.30
C VAL A 317 -7.94 11.92 11.95
N SER A 318 -7.59 13.17 11.64
CA SER A 318 -8.39 14.35 11.98
C SER A 318 -8.06 15.53 11.07
N TYR A 319 -8.93 16.53 11.04
CA TYR A 319 -8.74 17.74 10.26
C TYR A 319 -9.29 18.97 10.98
N GLU A 320 -8.79 20.16 10.56
CA GLU A 320 -9.26 21.45 11.04
C GLU A 320 -9.30 22.45 9.89
N GLU A 321 -10.47 23.00 9.59
CA GLU A 321 -10.61 24.11 8.65
C GLU A 321 -10.14 25.40 9.32
N GLN A 322 -9.26 26.14 8.64
CA GLN A 322 -8.67 27.38 9.15
C GLN A 322 -9.43 28.62 8.64
N GLU A 323 -9.34 29.75 9.34
CA GLU A 323 -10.01 30.99 8.97
C GLU A 323 -9.60 31.54 7.59
N ASP A 324 -8.39 31.22 7.14
CA ASP A 324 -7.84 31.63 5.83
C ASP A 324 -8.23 30.69 4.66
N GLY A 325 -9.09 29.71 4.96
CA GLY A 325 -9.56 28.71 3.99
C GLY A 325 -8.60 27.55 3.73
N THR A 326 -7.48 27.46 4.45
CA THR A 326 -6.63 26.27 4.44
C THR A 326 -7.20 25.17 5.31
N ILE A 327 -6.77 23.95 5.09
CA ILE A 327 -7.16 22.77 5.88
C ILE A 327 -5.90 22.15 6.47
N LYS A 328 -5.88 22.04 7.79
CA LYS A 328 -4.83 21.31 8.51
C LYS A 328 -5.27 19.86 8.70
N LEU A 329 -4.45 18.93 8.25
CA LEU A 329 -4.69 17.51 8.29
C LEU A 329 -3.71 16.86 9.26
N LEU A 330 -4.21 16.04 10.19
CA LEU A 330 -3.36 15.17 10.98
C LEU A 330 -3.19 13.85 10.21
N VAL A 331 -1.97 13.61 9.73
CA VAL A 331 -1.63 12.48 8.87
C VAL A 331 -0.78 11.48 9.66
N GLU A 332 -1.21 10.24 9.70
CA GLU A 332 -0.47 9.14 10.31
C GLU A 332 0.03 8.16 9.24
N ALA A 333 1.27 7.68 9.42
CA ALA A 333 1.85 6.65 8.59
C ALA A 333 1.57 5.27 9.20
N VAL A 334 0.83 4.43 8.52
CA VAL A 334 0.58 3.04 8.92
C VAL A 334 1.60 2.14 8.24
N TRP A 335 2.44 1.49 9.03
CA TRP A 335 3.50 0.63 8.51
C TRP A 335 3.30 -0.84 8.91
N VAL A 336 2.60 -1.57 8.05
CA VAL A 336 2.13 -2.95 8.32
C VAL A 336 3.27 -3.90 8.67
N ILE A 337 4.41 -3.86 7.93
CA ILE A 337 5.55 -4.75 8.18
C ILE A 337 6.26 -4.50 9.54
N LYS A 338 5.91 -3.42 10.23
CA LYS A 338 6.37 -3.11 11.58
C LYS A 338 5.24 -3.13 12.59
N GLU A 339 4.03 -3.47 12.14
CA GLU A 339 2.82 -3.47 12.96
C GLU A 339 2.60 -2.13 13.68
N LEU A 340 2.95 -1.03 13.00
CA LEU A 340 2.79 0.32 13.50
C LEU A 340 1.61 1.00 12.80
N ASP A 341 0.63 1.40 13.58
CA ASP A 341 -0.50 2.22 13.13
C ASP A 341 -0.20 3.73 13.20
N GLN A 342 0.99 4.10 13.68
CA GLN A 342 1.50 5.46 13.76
C GLN A 342 3.05 5.44 13.71
N ALA A 343 3.64 5.05 12.60
CA ALA A 343 5.10 5.09 12.43
C ALA A 343 5.62 6.54 12.41
N ILE A 344 4.89 7.45 11.77
CA ILE A 344 5.07 8.90 11.79
C ILE A 344 3.70 9.54 11.92
N CYS A 345 3.64 10.69 12.60
CA CYS A 345 2.49 11.57 12.62
C CYS A 345 2.92 12.98 12.24
N SER A 346 2.25 13.60 11.28
CA SER A 346 2.53 14.97 10.84
C SER A 346 1.27 15.81 10.68
N GLU A 347 1.43 17.13 10.84
CA GLU A 347 0.44 18.13 10.44
C GLU A 347 0.76 18.62 9.04
N LEU A 348 -0.07 18.21 8.07
CA LEU A 348 -0.02 18.72 6.70
C LEU A 348 -1.05 19.83 6.52
N VAL A 349 -0.65 20.98 6.00
CA VAL A 349 -1.56 22.06 5.65
C VAL A 349 -1.72 22.13 4.15
N VAL A 350 -2.97 22.17 3.68
CA VAL A 350 -3.32 22.27 2.27
C VAL A 350 -4.23 23.47 2.02
N ARG A 351 -4.11 24.08 0.85
CA ARG A 351 -4.97 25.17 0.37
C ARG A 351 -5.81 24.68 -0.80
N PRO A 352 -7.12 24.40 -0.62
CA PRO A 352 -8.03 24.16 -1.74
C PRO A 352 -8.13 25.39 -2.64
N LEU A 353 -8.23 25.19 -3.96
CA LEU A 353 -8.38 26.24 -4.95
C LEU A 353 -9.76 26.16 -5.62
N GLU A 354 -10.29 27.30 -6.13
CA GLU A 354 -11.63 27.40 -6.71
C GLU A 354 -11.88 26.46 -7.90
N ASN A 355 -10.83 26.08 -8.62
CA ASN A 355 -10.89 25.19 -9.80
C ASN A 355 -10.85 23.69 -9.45
N GLY A 356 -10.94 23.34 -8.15
CA GLY A 356 -10.82 21.94 -7.66
C GLY A 356 -9.38 21.45 -7.56
N GLN A 357 -8.38 22.28 -7.86
CA GLN A 357 -6.97 22.04 -7.57
C GLN A 357 -6.67 22.38 -6.10
N PHE A 358 -5.45 22.14 -5.68
CA PHE A 358 -4.99 22.48 -4.33
C PHE A 358 -3.47 22.73 -4.31
N GLN A 359 -3.00 23.33 -3.25
CA GLN A 359 -1.59 23.50 -2.97
C GLN A 359 -1.23 23.02 -1.58
N TYR A 360 -0.05 22.44 -1.46
CA TYR A 360 0.57 22.11 -0.18
C TYR A 360 1.26 23.34 0.39
N ILE A 361 1.04 23.64 1.67
CA ILE A 361 1.52 24.85 2.34
C ILE A 361 2.64 24.54 3.33
N SER A 362 2.49 23.50 4.11
CA SER A 362 3.49 23.08 5.10
C SER A 362 3.27 21.66 5.55
N ASN A 363 4.34 21.05 6.03
CA ASN A 363 4.28 19.82 6.80
C ASN A 363 5.13 19.98 8.06
N LYS A 364 4.62 19.52 9.18
CA LYS A 364 5.32 19.50 10.45
C LYS A 364 5.22 18.11 11.07
N VAL A 365 6.34 17.44 11.25
CA VAL A 365 6.41 16.16 11.95
C VAL A 365 6.21 16.38 13.44
N ILE A 366 5.18 15.75 14.02
CA ILE A 366 4.84 15.85 15.43
C ILE A 366 5.41 14.66 16.20
N TYR A 367 5.39 13.50 15.57
CA TYR A 367 5.84 12.24 16.14
C TYR A 367 6.52 11.38 15.09
N SER A 368 7.59 10.72 15.50
CA SER A 368 8.26 9.67 14.72
C SER A 368 8.66 8.55 15.67
N ASP A 369 8.25 7.33 15.36
CA ASP A 369 8.69 6.15 16.10
C ASP A 369 10.18 5.92 15.83
N GLU A 370 10.99 5.78 16.90
CA GLU A 370 12.45 5.61 16.78
C GLU A 370 12.82 4.34 16.00
N SER A 371 11.99 3.30 16.09
CA SER A 371 12.21 2.05 15.35
C SER A 371 11.90 2.19 13.86
N ALA A 372 10.98 3.08 13.51
CA ALA A 372 10.62 3.40 12.14
C ALA A 372 11.62 4.39 11.52
N SER A 373 11.77 5.57 12.11
CA SER A 373 12.70 6.64 11.70
C SER A 373 12.78 6.87 10.20
N ALA A 374 11.65 6.78 9.50
CA ALA A 374 11.56 6.89 8.03
C ALA A 374 12.51 5.96 7.25
N LYS A 375 12.85 4.79 7.81
CA LYS A 375 13.79 3.83 7.18
C LYS A 375 13.28 3.24 5.86
N TRP A 376 12.02 3.46 5.52
CA TRP A 376 11.47 3.13 4.21
C TRP A 376 11.83 4.13 3.11
N TYR A 377 12.31 5.33 3.47
CA TYR A 377 12.72 6.35 2.51
C TYR A 377 14.23 6.30 2.29
N MET A 378 14.63 6.19 1.04
CA MET A 378 16.02 6.31 0.61
C MET A 378 16.20 7.62 -0.15
N PRO A 379 17.15 8.48 0.25
CA PRO A 379 17.53 9.64 -0.54
C PRO A 379 18.02 9.22 -1.94
N ARG A 380 17.92 10.12 -2.91
CA ARG A 380 18.55 9.92 -4.22
C ARG A 380 20.06 9.84 -4.08
N LEU A 381 20.71 9.10 -4.99
CA LEU A 381 22.15 9.03 -5.05
C LEU A 381 22.74 10.43 -5.25
N SER A 382 23.74 10.78 -4.45
CA SER A 382 24.59 11.94 -4.69
C SER A 382 25.33 11.85 -6.02
N ASP A 383 25.90 12.93 -6.52
CA ASP A 383 26.71 12.92 -7.73
C ASP A 383 27.88 11.93 -7.62
N GLU A 384 28.53 11.86 -6.44
CA GLU A 384 29.65 10.93 -6.20
C GLU A 384 29.22 9.46 -6.24
N GLU A 385 28.07 9.14 -5.61
CA GLU A 385 27.51 7.79 -5.65
C GLU A 385 27.07 7.42 -7.06
N TRP A 386 26.45 8.35 -7.79
CA TRP A 386 26.03 8.15 -9.17
C TRP A 386 27.22 7.79 -10.08
N GLU A 387 28.30 8.58 -10.01
CA GLU A 387 29.52 8.29 -10.76
C GLU A 387 30.13 6.93 -10.38
N LYS A 388 30.09 6.57 -9.10
CA LYS A 388 30.60 5.29 -8.63
C LYS A 388 29.84 4.08 -9.15
N TYR A 389 28.51 4.17 -9.28
CA TYR A 389 27.67 3.04 -9.61
C TYR A 389 27.36 2.90 -11.10
N TYR A 390 27.40 4.02 -11.86
CA TYR A 390 26.98 4.05 -13.24
C TYR A 390 28.09 4.46 -14.21
N ARG A 391 29.24 4.92 -13.73
CA ARG A 391 30.42 5.28 -14.52
C ARG A 391 31.71 4.77 -13.86
#